data_97cba5e596528e67d9c9d209db928cd9
#
_entry.id   97cba5e596528e67d9c9d209db928cd9
#
_cell.length_a   1.000
_cell.length_b   1.000
_cell.length_c   1.000
_cell.angle_alpha   90.00
_cell.angle_beta   90.00
_cell.angle_gamma   90.00
#
_symmetry.space_group_name_H-M   'P 1'
#
loop_
_entity.id
_entity.type
_entity.pdbx_description
1 polymer ?
#
loop_
_entity_poly.entity_id
_entity_poly.type
_entity_poly.pdbx_seq_one_letter_code
_entity_poly.pdbx_strand_id
1 'polypeptide(L)'
;MTSKTNNDYHEANSGYLHANPTWHVEDSAWKATQILKLIERNQLQPESVVEIGCGAGEILNQLQQRMADKMIDFSGYEIAPDAFKLAQTRVKDRLQFFQEDLLQLDKKFDLLLMIDVFEHVEDYIGFVRKCKAKATYKIYHIPLDISLWSVFTNY
;
A
#
# COMPACT_ATOMS: atom_id res chain seq x y z
N MET A 1 3.92 10.89 22.52
CA MET A 1 3.96 10.34 21.15
C MET A 1 4.22 11.50 20.20
N THR A 2 5.39 11.61 19.64
CA THR A 2 5.75 12.69 18.69
C THR A 2 5.08 12.39 17.35
N SER A 3 4.24 13.32 16.88
CA SER A 3 3.65 13.30 15.55
C SER A 3 4.78 13.23 14.52
N LYS A 4 4.85 12.14 13.77
CA LYS A 4 5.77 12.03 12.62
C LYS A 4 5.17 12.86 11.49
N THR A 5 5.88 13.90 11.09
CA THR A 5 5.48 14.76 9.97
C THR A 5 5.83 14.09 8.64
N ASN A 6 5.11 14.44 7.56
CA ASN A 6 5.36 13.97 6.18
C ASN A 6 6.84 14.09 5.72
N ASN A 7 7.66 14.92 6.36
CA ASN A 7 9.08 15.10 6.04
C ASN A 7 9.93 13.87 6.36
N ASP A 8 9.54 13.03 7.33
CA ASP A 8 10.38 11.89 7.78
C ASP A 8 10.49 10.78 6.73
N TYR A 9 9.59 10.74 5.76
CA TYR A 9 9.59 9.72 4.69
C TYR A 9 10.36 10.14 3.44
N HIS A 10 10.67 11.43 3.28
CA HIS A 10 11.38 11.94 2.10
C HIS A 10 12.91 11.89 2.21
N GLU A 11 13.45 11.68 3.42
CA GLU A 11 14.90 11.61 3.62
C GLU A 11 15.41 10.17 3.54
N ALA A 12 16.36 9.94 2.62
CA ALA A 12 17.15 8.70 2.59
C ALA A 12 17.94 8.57 3.91
N ASN A 13 17.89 7.41 4.58
CA ASN A 13 18.41 7.15 5.92
C ASN A 13 17.58 7.73 7.08
N SER A 14 16.27 7.84 6.92
CA SER A 14 15.41 8.02 8.09
C SER A 14 15.64 6.84 9.04
N GLY A 15 15.77 7.09 10.36
CA GLY A 15 15.97 6.05 11.37
C GLY A 15 14.86 4.99 11.41
N TYR A 16 13.87 5.09 10.50
CA TYR A 16 12.76 4.17 10.33
C TYR A 16 13.20 2.79 9.84
N LEU A 17 14.19 2.71 8.93
CA LEU A 17 14.75 1.42 8.46
C LEU A 17 15.47 0.67 9.56
N HIS A 18 16.14 1.39 10.49
CA HIS A 18 16.77 0.77 11.66
C HIS A 18 15.75 0.18 12.63
N ALA A 19 14.57 0.80 12.76
CA ALA A 19 13.49 0.33 13.61
C ALA A 19 12.61 -0.74 12.93
N ASN A 20 12.52 -0.73 11.60
CA ASN A 20 11.67 -1.62 10.80
C ASN A 20 12.43 -2.13 9.56
N PRO A 21 13.42 -3.03 9.74
CA PRO A 21 14.31 -3.44 8.65
C PRO A 21 13.60 -4.20 7.52
N THR A 22 12.47 -4.79 7.81
CA THR A 22 11.64 -5.56 6.86
C THR A 22 10.50 -4.76 6.27
N TRP A 23 10.30 -3.52 6.72
CA TRP A 23 9.19 -2.67 6.27
C TRP A 23 7.83 -3.37 6.37
N HIS A 24 7.60 -4.08 7.50
CA HIS A 24 6.35 -4.79 7.81
C HIS A 24 5.91 -5.83 6.75
N VAL A 25 6.87 -6.53 6.10
CA VAL A 25 6.52 -7.57 5.13
C VAL A 25 5.90 -8.82 5.75
N GLU A 26 6.02 -9.00 7.06
CA GLU A 26 5.64 -10.23 7.78
C GLU A 26 4.16 -10.55 7.65
N ASP A 27 3.29 -9.55 7.63
CA ASP A 27 1.84 -9.69 7.52
C ASP A 27 1.31 -9.54 6.08
N SER A 28 2.20 -9.25 5.13
CA SER A 28 1.83 -9.04 3.72
C SER A 28 1.11 -10.23 3.10
N ALA A 29 1.50 -11.45 3.47
CA ALA A 29 0.85 -12.67 2.99
C ALA A 29 -0.60 -12.79 3.48
N TRP A 30 -0.86 -12.38 4.73
CA TRP A 30 -2.21 -12.33 5.29
C TRP A 30 -3.02 -11.22 4.62
N LYS A 31 -2.48 -10.01 4.49
CA LYS A 31 -3.12 -8.87 3.81
C LYS A 31 -3.49 -9.22 2.36
N ALA A 32 -2.56 -9.82 1.60
CA ALA A 32 -2.83 -10.30 0.26
C ALA A 32 -3.99 -11.32 0.22
N THR A 33 -4.07 -12.20 1.22
CA THR A 33 -5.19 -13.15 1.33
C THR A 33 -6.54 -12.44 1.53
N GLN A 34 -6.59 -11.39 2.37
CA GLN A 34 -7.83 -10.64 2.56
C GLN A 34 -8.22 -9.86 1.29
N ILE A 35 -7.24 -9.27 0.59
CA ILE A 35 -7.47 -8.58 -0.69
C ILE A 35 -8.05 -9.54 -1.72
N LEU A 36 -7.47 -10.76 -1.88
CA LEU A 36 -7.98 -11.78 -2.80
C LEU A 36 -9.42 -12.19 -2.48
N LYS A 37 -9.75 -12.38 -1.20
CA LYS A 37 -11.13 -12.66 -0.78
C LYS A 37 -12.10 -11.54 -1.16
N LEU A 38 -11.68 -10.28 -1.05
CA LEU A 38 -12.51 -9.13 -1.46
C LEU A 38 -12.69 -9.08 -2.98
N ILE A 39 -11.63 -9.33 -3.74
CA ILE A 39 -11.69 -9.42 -5.20
C ILE A 39 -12.67 -10.52 -5.62
N GLU A 40 -12.54 -11.71 -5.07
CA GLU A 40 -13.38 -12.87 -5.37
C GLU A 40 -14.85 -12.64 -4.97
N ARG A 41 -15.09 -12.21 -3.71
CA ARG A 41 -16.44 -11.96 -3.18
C ARG A 41 -17.22 -10.92 -4.00
N ASN A 42 -16.53 -9.91 -4.52
CA ASN A 42 -17.12 -8.85 -5.34
C ASN A 42 -17.03 -9.15 -6.84
N GLN A 43 -16.53 -10.32 -7.23
CA GLN A 43 -16.39 -10.76 -8.62
C GLN A 43 -15.61 -9.76 -9.49
N LEU A 44 -14.61 -9.10 -8.90
CA LEU A 44 -13.79 -8.14 -9.60
C LEU A 44 -12.84 -8.86 -10.57
N GLN A 45 -12.68 -8.30 -11.76
CA GLN A 45 -11.77 -8.78 -12.80
C GLN A 45 -10.86 -7.66 -13.27
N PRO A 46 -9.95 -7.16 -12.42
CA PRO A 46 -9.05 -6.08 -12.82
C PRO A 46 -8.01 -6.59 -13.82
N GLU A 47 -7.72 -5.80 -14.84
CA GLU A 47 -6.57 -5.97 -15.73
C GLU A 47 -5.36 -5.17 -15.22
N SER A 48 -5.59 -4.16 -14.38
CA SER A 48 -4.57 -3.33 -13.76
C SER A 48 -4.84 -3.11 -12.27
N VAL A 49 -3.81 -3.35 -11.45
CA VAL A 49 -3.84 -3.16 -10.00
C VAL A 49 -2.73 -2.21 -9.61
N VAL A 50 -3.06 -1.20 -8.81
CA VAL A 50 -2.09 -0.25 -8.29
C VAL A 50 -2.15 -0.17 -6.77
N GLU A 51 -0.99 -0.02 -6.11
CA GLU A 51 -0.88 0.24 -4.68
C GLU A 51 -0.20 1.58 -4.44
N ILE A 52 -0.84 2.46 -3.66
CA ILE A 52 -0.24 3.71 -3.17
C ILE A 52 0.40 3.42 -1.81
N GLY A 53 1.65 3.89 -1.61
CA GLY A 53 2.42 3.61 -0.41
C GLY A 53 2.75 2.12 -0.28
N CYS A 54 3.25 1.53 -1.37
CA CYS A 54 3.45 0.08 -1.45
C CYS A 54 4.61 -0.44 -0.55
N GLY A 55 5.33 0.45 0.13
CA GLY A 55 6.44 0.09 1.00
C GLY A 55 7.48 -0.76 0.28
N ALA A 56 7.82 -1.91 0.84
CA ALA A 56 8.73 -2.88 0.23
C ALA A 56 8.12 -3.64 -0.97
N GLY A 57 6.84 -3.43 -1.33
CA GLY A 57 6.18 -4.05 -2.48
C GLY A 57 5.75 -5.51 -2.29
N GLU A 58 5.78 -6.03 -1.06
CA GLU A 58 5.53 -7.45 -0.82
C GLU A 58 4.07 -7.84 -1.04
N ILE A 59 3.10 -6.96 -0.74
CA ILE A 59 1.67 -7.24 -0.99
C ILE A 59 1.43 -7.48 -2.48
N LEU A 60 1.90 -6.58 -3.34
CA LEU A 60 1.78 -6.74 -4.79
C LEU A 60 2.53 -7.97 -5.30
N ASN A 61 3.69 -8.28 -4.74
CA ASN A 61 4.44 -9.49 -5.07
C ASN A 61 3.64 -10.76 -4.76
N GLN A 62 2.99 -10.82 -3.59
CA GLN A 62 2.12 -11.92 -3.19
C GLN A 62 0.86 -12.03 -4.08
N LEU A 63 0.24 -10.91 -4.42
CA LEU A 63 -0.93 -10.89 -5.31
C LEU A 63 -0.57 -11.39 -6.70
N GLN A 64 0.51 -10.89 -7.29
CA GLN A 64 0.96 -11.28 -8.61
C GLN A 64 1.28 -12.78 -8.68
N GLN A 65 1.94 -13.34 -7.65
CA GLN A 65 2.23 -14.79 -7.59
C GLN A 65 0.94 -15.63 -7.52
N ARG A 66 -0.04 -15.20 -6.72
CA ARG A 66 -1.28 -15.95 -6.50
C ARG A 66 -2.31 -15.78 -7.62
N MET A 67 -2.11 -14.77 -8.48
CA MET A 67 -2.95 -14.49 -9.66
C MET A 67 -2.16 -14.67 -10.96
N ALA A 68 -1.10 -15.48 -10.95
CA ALA A 68 -0.18 -15.65 -12.07
C ALA A 68 -0.82 -16.24 -13.34
N ASP A 69 -1.96 -16.92 -13.20
CA ASP A 69 -2.79 -17.40 -14.30
C ASP A 69 -3.58 -16.28 -15.02
N LYS A 70 -3.60 -15.09 -14.44
CA LYS A 70 -4.29 -13.90 -14.97
C LYS A 70 -3.30 -12.91 -15.55
N MET A 71 -3.70 -12.27 -16.64
CA MET A 71 -2.89 -11.26 -17.34
C MET A 71 -3.10 -9.87 -16.70
N ILE A 72 -2.68 -9.71 -15.42
CA ILE A 72 -2.86 -8.48 -14.65
C ILE A 72 -1.54 -7.73 -14.56
N ASP A 73 -1.57 -6.42 -14.81
CA ASP A 73 -0.44 -5.53 -14.59
C ASP A 73 -0.49 -4.92 -13.17
N PHE A 74 0.56 -5.13 -12.40
CA PHE A 74 0.70 -4.62 -11.03
C PHE A 74 1.69 -3.46 -10.99
N SER A 75 1.30 -2.37 -10.34
CA SER A 75 2.13 -1.17 -10.19
C SER A 75 2.14 -0.71 -8.73
N GLY A 76 3.32 -0.56 -8.13
CA GLY A 76 3.50 0.01 -6.80
C GLY A 76 4.06 1.42 -6.87
N TYR A 77 3.50 2.34 -6.11
CA TYR A 77 3.99 3.71 -5.97
C TYR A 77 4.41 3.97 -4.52
N GLU A 78 5.66 4.39 -4.36
CA GLU A 78 6.25 4.64 -3.04
C GLU A 78 7.10 5.92 -3.08
N ILE A 79 6.91 6.81 -2.12
CA ILE A 79 7.64 8.07 -2.05
C ILE A 79 8.92 7.96 -1.20
N ALA A 80 8.95 7.02 -0.24
CA ALA A 80 10.10 6.80 0.63
C ALA A 80 11.23 6.09 -0.13
N PRO A 81 12.43 6.70 -0.27
CA PRO A 81 13.50 6.14 -1.07
C PRO A 81 13.98 4.75 -0.62
N ASP A 82 14.00 4.53 0.69
CA ASP A 82 14.52 3.28 1.25
C ASP A 82 13.53 2.13 1.07
N ALA A 83 12.22 2.38 1.22
CA ALA A 83 11.18 1.41 0.91
C ALA A 83 11.17 1.06 -0.58
N PHE A 84 11.27 2.08 -1.43
CA PHE A 84 11.35 1.90 -2.88
C PHE A 84 12.54 1.02 -3.29
N LYS A 85 13.73 1.19 -2.69
CA LYS A 85 14.89 0.30 -2.94
C LYS A 85 14.57 -1.17 -2.65
N LEU A 86 13.83 -1.44 -1.58
CA LEU A 86 13.37 -2.79 -1.26
C LEU A 86 12.36 -3.30 -2.29
N ALA A 87 11.40 -2.45 -2.70
CA ALA A 87 10.41 -2.81 -3.71
C ALA A 87 11.08 -3.15 -5.06
N GLN A 88 12.13 -2.42 -5.45
CA GLN A 88 12.88 -2.66 -6.70
C GLN A 88 13.46 -4.07 -6.79
N THR A 89 13.77 -4.73 -5.68
CA THR A 89 14.23 -6.12 -5.65
C THR A 89 13.16 -7.13 -6.09
N ARG A 90 11.90 -6.71 -6.16
CA ARG A 90 10.73 -7.53 -6.51
C ARG A 90 10.20 -7.27 -7.93
N VAL A 91 10.84 -6.36 -8.67
CA VAL A 91 10.48 -6.11 -10.08
C VAL A 91 10.57 -7.38 -10.90
N LYS A 92 9.55 -7.67 -11.67
CA LYS A 92 9.46 -8.81 -12.59
C LYS A 92 8.41 -8.55 -13.67
N ASP A 93 8.18 -9.52 -14.54
CA ASP A 93 7.12 -9.39 -15.53
C ASP A 93 5.78 -9.04 -14.87
N ARG A 94 5.10 -8.03 -15.41
CA ARG A 94 3.83 -7.49 -14.92
C ARG A 94 3.82 -6.98 -13.47
N LEU A 95 4.98 -6.73 -12.85
CA LEU A 95 5.11 -6.10 -11.54
C LEU A 95 6.21 -5.05 -11.57
N GLN A 96 5.80 -3.78 -11.47
CA GLN A 96 6.70 -2.64 -11.54
C GLN A 96 6.51 -1.72 -10.33
N PHE A 97 7.58 -1.02 -9.95
CA PHE A 97 7.55 -0.06 -8.85
C PHE A 97 8.11 1.29 -9.29
N PHE A 98 7.51 2.37 -8.78
CA PHE A 98 7.84 3.76 -9.13
C PHE A 98 8.05 4.58 -7.87
N GLN A 99 9.14 5.36 -7.83
CA GLN A 99 9.39 6.31 -6.74
C GLN A 99 8.71 7.65 -7.07
N GLU A 100 7.39 7.65 -7.05
CA GLU A 100 6.58 8.79 -7.46
C GLU A 100 5.30 8.87 -6.62
N ASP A 101 4.71 10.06 -6.51
CA ASP A 101 3.37 10.22 -5.97
C ASP A 101 2.33 10.00 -7.10
N LEU A 102 1.63 8.86 -7.07
CA LEU A 102 0.58 8.54 -8.04
C LEU A 102 -0.50 9.63 -8.12
N LEU A 103 -0.77 10.35 -7.04
CA LEU A 103 -1.82 11.36 -7.02
C LEU A 103 -1.52 12.56 -7.91
N GLN A 104 -0.25 12.79 -8.23
CA GLN A 104 0.21 13.86 -9.14
C GLN A 104 0.19 13.42 -10.61
N LEU A 105 0.02 12.14 -10.92
CA LEU A 105 0.08 11.60 -12.28
C LEU A 105 -1.34 11.50 -12.89
N ASP A 106 -1.46 11.69 -14.19
CA ASP A 106 -2.72 11.41 -14.91
C ASP A 106 -2.75 9.96 -15.39
N LYS A 107 -2.86 9.05 -14.41
CA LYS A 107 -2.98 7.59 -14.64
C LYS A 107 -4.24 7.06 -13.98
N LYS A 108 -4.83 6.02 -14.57
CA LYS A 108 -6.00 5.32 -14.05
C LYS A 108 -5.79 3.81 -14.13
N PHE A 109 -6.39 3.10 -13.19
CA PHE A 109 -6.30 1.66 -13.01
C PHE A 109 -7.69 1.06 -12.76
N ASP A 110 -7.81 -0.26 -12.81
CA ASP A 110 -9.07 -0.91 -12.46
C ASP A 110 -9.24 -1.03 -10.95
N LEU A 111 -8.19 -1.41 -10.24
CA LEU A 111 -8.20 -1.59 -8.79
C LEU A 111 -7.04 -0.82 -8.13
N LEU A 112 -7.38 0.01 -7.16
CA LEU A 112 -6.42 0.69 -6.28
C LEU A 112 -6.43 0.07 -4.89
N LEU A 113 -5.24 -0.22 -4.39
CA LEU A 113 -4.98 -0.65 -3.03
C LEU A 113 -4.35 0.50 -2.24
N MET A 114 -4.80 0.70 -1.01
CA MET A 114 -4.22 1.60 -0.04
C MET A 114 -4.23 0.91 1.32
N ILE A 115 -3.08 0.38 1.68
CA ILE A 115 -2.90 -0.51 2.82
C ILE A 115 -1.94 0.15 3.81
N ASP A 116 -2.42 0.46 5.01
CA ASP A 116 -1.66 1.09 6.10
C ASP A 116 -1.00 2.42 5.72
N VAL A 117 -1.68 3.22 4.91
CA VAL A 117 -1.20 4.56 4.51
C VAL A 117 -2.00 5.65 5.21
N PHE A 118 -3.24 5.36 5.54
CA PHE A 118 -4.24 6.34 5.99
C PHE A 118 -3.83 7.06 7.27
N GLU A 119 -3.24 6.33 8.20
CA GLU A 119 -2.77 6.81 9.49
C GLU A 119 -1.61 7.80 9.41
N HIS A 120 -0.99 7.90 8.23
CA HIS A 120 0.15 8.79 7.95
C HIS A 120 -0.24 10.05 7.19
N VAL A 121 -1.54 10.22 6.86
CA VAL A 121 -2.03 11.34 6.05
C VAL A 121 -2.87 12.29 6.90
N GLU A 122 -2.43 13.54 7.04
CA GLU A 122 -3.17 14.57 7.81
C GLU A 122 -4.55 14.87 7.20
N ASP A 123 -4.59 15.23 5.90
CA ASP A 123 -5.85 15.44 5.15
C ASP A 123 -6.29 14.13 4.49
N TYR A 124 -6.69 13.16 5.32
CA TYR A 124 -7.14 11.85 4.81
C TYR A 124 -8.41 11.96 3.94
N ILE A 125 -9.30 12.91 4.20
CA ILE A 125 -10.51 13.11 3.38
C ILE A 125 -10.14 13.62 1.98
N GLY A 126 -9.25 14.60 1.89
CA GLY A 126 -8.73 15.11 0.62
C GLY A 126 -7.95 14.05 -0.15
N PHE A 127 -7.19 13.24 0.57
CA PHE A 127 -6.45 12.11 -0.01
C PHE A 127 -7.40 11.08 -0.66
N VAL A 128 -8.43 10.64 0.05
CA VAL A 128 -9.45 9.71 -0.49
C VAL A 128 -10.17 10.30 -1.70
N ARG A 129 -10.49 11.60 -1.67
CA ARG A 129 -11.09 12.28 -2.83
C ARG A 129 -10.19 12.23 -4.06
N LYS A 130 -8.88 12.44 -3.91
CA LYS A 130 -7.91 12.31 -5.01
C LYS A 130 -7.81 10.86 -5.51
N CYS A 131 -7.79 9.89 -4.60
CA CYS A 131 -7.78 8.46 -4.95
C CYS A 131 -9.02 8.04 -5.75
N LYS A 132 -10.18 8.72 -5.56
CA LYS A 132 -11.41 8.40 -6.28
C LYS A 132 -11.25 8.42 -7.81
N ALA A 133 -10.44 9.34 -8.33
CA ALA A 133 -10.21 9.50 -9.76
C ALA A 133 -9.21 8.49 -10.34
N LYS A 134 -8.45 7.78 -9.48
CA LYS A 134 -7.32 6.94 -9.89
C LYS A 134 -7.69 5.50 -10.24
N ALA A 135 -8.85 5.02 -9.82
CA ALA A 135 -9.27 3.67 -10.17
C ALA A 135 -10.79 3.52 -10.14
N THR A 136 -11.28 2.47 -10.81
CA THR A 136 -12.70 2.08 -10.79
C THR A 136 -13.06 1.52 -9.40
N TYR A 137 -12.28 0.57 -8.90
CA TYR A 137 -12.47 -0.05 -7.59
C TYR A 137 -11.33 0.34 -6.63
N LYS A 138 -11.62 0.38 -5.33
CA LYS A 138 -10.65 0.71 -4.30
C LYS A 138 -10.80 -0.23 -3.12
N ILE A 139 -9.69 -0.74 -2.61
CA ILE A 139 -9.61 -1.48 -1.35
C ILE A 139 -8.74 -0.67 -0.39
N TYR A 140 -9.30 -0.37 0.76
CA TYR A 140 -8.61 0.30 1.86
C TYR A 140 -8.44 -0.67 3.02
N HIS A 141 -7.25 -0.70 3.60
CA HIS A 141 -6.98 -1.32 4.89
C HIS A 141 -6.50 -0.23 5.84
N ILE A 142 -7.20 -0.12 6.95
CA ILE A 142 -6.91 0.87 7.99
C ILE A 142 -6.78 0.10 9.30
N PRO A 143 -5.60 0.10 9.95
CA PRO A 143 -5.44 -0.54 11.24
C PRO A 143 -6.34 0.19 12.27
N LEU A 144 -7.15 -0.58 12.97
CA LEU A 144 -7.97 -0.05 14.05
C LEU A 144 -7.30 -0.44 15.37
N ASP A 145 -6.71 0.53 16.06
CA ASP A 145 -6.13 0.35 17.40
C ASP A 145 -7.22 0.21 18.49
N ILE A 146 -8.27 -0.50 18.20
CA ILE A 146 -9.30 -0.83 19.17
C ILE A 146 -9.01 -2.22 19.73
N SER A 147 -8.27 -2.28 20.82
CA SER A 147 -8.18 -3.49 21.64
C SER A 147 -9.08 -3.33 22.87
N LEU A 148 -9.57 -4.45 23.42
CA LEU A 148 -10.26 -4.43 24.72
C LEU A 148 -9.41 -3.75 25.79
N TRP A 149 -8.09 -3.89 25.72
CA TRP A 149 -7.16 -3.25 26.64
C TRP A 149 -7.15 -1.73 26.49
N SER A 150 -7.14 -1.19 25.29
CA SER A 150 -7.15 0.26 25.04
C SER A 150 -8.48 0.90 25.49
N VAL A 151 -9.60 0.16 25.40
CA VAL A 151 -10.91 0.62 25.89
C VAL A 151 -10.92 0.70 27.42
N PHE A 152 -10.23 -0.22 28.12
CA PHE A 152 -10.21 -0.26 29.60
C PHE A 152 -9.10 0.57 30.23
N THR A 153 -8.06 0.98 29.50
CA THR A 153 -6.90 1.71 30.07
C THR A 153 -6.88 3.20 29.73
N ASN A 154 -7.74 3.70 28.86
CA ASN A 154 -7.85 5.11 28.50
C ASN A 154 -8.87 5.90 29.39
N TYR A 155 -9.03 5.48 30.66
CA TYR A 155 -9.70 6.26 31.69
C TYR A 155 -8.76 6.46 32.86
#